data_70f80b2d7de5e5bb89b4f92eb29d51dc
#
_entry.id   70f80b2d7de5e5bb89b4f92eb29d51dc
#
_cell.length_a   1.000
_cell.length_b   1.000
_cell.length_c   1.000
_cell.angle_alpha   90.00
_cell.angle_beta   90.00
_cell.angle_gamma   90.00
#
_symmetry.space_group_name_H-M   'P 1'
#
loop_
_entity.id
_entity.type
_entity.pdbx_description
1 polymer ?
#
loop_
_entity_poly.entity_id
_entity_poly.type
_entity_poly.pdbx_seq_one_letter_code
_entity_poly.pdbx_strand_id
1 'polypeptide(L)'
;ESVGYYPQVIRSGRRVNDFMPHFVADKVVKLMIKKGQKILHSKVLVLGITFKENCPDIRNTKVVDVVHELEKFGCDVDIYDPWADPVEVKKEYDLDLLPVTGHESLVTERSRGTNDDSPVAEPAEALVTSHYNAIVLAVSHDQFKSLDYPKLTNGSNAVIFDIKGVLPANIINCRL
;
A
#
# COMPACT_ATOMS: atom_id res chain seq x y z
N GLU A 1 27.17 18.25 3.27
CA GLU A 1 28.51 18.10 2.60
C GLU A 1 29.11 19.47 2.21
N SER A 2 28.30 20.48 2.00
CA SER A 2 28.79 21.84 1.66
C SER A 2 29.64 22.52 2.73
N VAL A 3 29.61 22.04 3.97
CA VAL A 3 30.36 22.54 5.12
C VAL A 3 31.47 21.58 5.62
N GLY A 4 31.85 20.58 4.79
CA GLY A 4 32.91 19.61 5.14
C GLY A 4 32.53 18.57 6.20
N TYR A 5 31.32 18.61 6.73
CA TYR A 5 30.85 17.62 7.72
C TYR A 5 30.22 16.40 7.02
N TYR A 6 30.64 15.20 7.43
CA TYR A 6 30.11 13.93 6.90
C TYR A 6 29.10 13.32 7.90
N PRO A 7 27.78 13.47 7.68
CA PRO A 7 26.75 13.08 8.65
C PRO A 7 26.50 11.57 8.63
N GLN A 8 27.34 10.78 9.24
CA GLN A 8 27.29 9.32 9.22
C GLN A 8 25.94 8.76 9.72
N VAL A 9 25.43 9.29 10.84
CA VAL A 9 24.17 8.83 11.45
C VAL A 9 22.98 9.08 10.51
N ILE A 10 22.89 10.27 9.93
CA ILE A 10 21.81 10.62 8.99
C ILE A 10 21.87 9.74 7.74
N ARG A 11 23.07 9.51 7.20
CA ARG A 11 23.26 8.65 6.02
C ARG A 11 22.94 7.19 6.33
N SER A 12 23.32 6.69 7.50
CA SER A 12 22.98 5.34 7.93
C SER A 12 21.45 5.18 8.07
N GLY A 13 20.77 6.13 8.69
CA GLY A 13 19.31 6.13 8.79
C GLY A 13 18.61 6.15 7.44
N ARG A 14 19.08 7.01 6.50
CA ARG A 14 18.54 7.02 5.13
C ARG A 14 18.77 5.70 4.42
N ARG A 15 19.97 5.12 4.52
CA ARG A 15 20.28 3.84 3.89
C ARG A 15 19.38 2.71 4.40
N VAL A 16 19.10 2.66 5.70
CA VAL A 16 18.14 1.70 6.27
C VAL A 16 16.75 1.93 5.69
N ASN A 17 16.28 3.19 5.68
CA ASN A 17 14.96 3.54 5.14
C ASN A 17 14.84 3.20 3.65
N ASP A 18 15.88 3.45 2.86
CA ASP A 18 15.91 3.14 1.42
C ASP A 18 15.94 1.62 1.14
N PHE A 19 16.41 0.82 2.09
CA PHE A 19 16.42 -0.64 1.97
C PHE A 19 15.09 -1.30 2.40
N MET A 20 14.27 -0.61 3.18
CA MET A 20 13.01 -1.16 3.72
C MET A 20 12.04 -1.68 2.67
N PRO A 21 11.80 -1.00 1.54
CA PRO A 21 10.93 -1.52 0.49
C PRO A 21 11.37 -2.90 -0.04
N HIS A 22 12.66 -3.04 -0.30
CA HIS A 22 13.23 -4.32 -0.74
C HIS A 22 13.04 -5.42 0.32
N PHE A 23 13.28 -5.10 1.59
CA PHE A 23 13.07 -6.03 2.70
C PHE A 23 11.61 -6.49 2.81
N VAL A 24 10.65 -5.57 2.66
CA VAL A 24 9.22 -5.87 2.70
C VAL A 24 8.83 -6.80 1.56
N ALA A 25 9.19 -6.46 0.31
CA ALA A 25 8.86 -7.26 -0.86
C ALA A 25 9.46 -8.68 -0.75
N ASP A 26 10.74 -8.78 -0.36
CA ASP A 26 11.42 -10.07 -0.14
C ASP A 26 10.71 -10.91 0.93
N LYS A 27 10.27 -10.32 2.03
CA LYS A 27 9.51 -11.00 3.08
C LYS A 27 8.17 -11.52 2.58
N VAL A 28 7.40 -10.69 1.86
CA VAL A 28 6.10 -11.09 1.28
C VAL A 28 6.29 -12.27 0.34
N VAL A 29 7.21 -12.17 -0.62
CA VAL A 29 7.50 -13.22 -1.60
C VAL A 29 7.96 -14.52 -0.92
N LYS A 30 8.83 -14.44 0.09
CA LYS A 30 9.25 -15.61 0.86
C LYS A 30 8.10 -16.28 1.61
N LEU A 31 7.15 -15.52 2.14
CA LEU A 31 5.95 -16.07 2.78
C LEU A 31 5.04 -16.75 1.76
N MET A 32 4.87 -16.15 0.57
CA MET A 32 4.10 -16.75 -0.52
C MET A 32 4.73 -18.09 -0.97
N ILE A 33 6.06 -18.13 -1.16
CA ILE A 33 6.80 -19.37 -1.49
C ILE A 33 6.60 -20.43 -0.40
N LYS A 34 6.72 -20.08 0.88
CA LYS A 34 6.50 -21.02 1.99
C LYS A 34 5.10 -21.62 2.00
N LYS A 35 4.11 -20.88 1.49
CA LYS A 35 2.73 -21.35 1.31
C LYS A 35 2.51 -22.10 -0.01
N GLY A 36 3.55 -22.35 -0.78
CA GLY A 36 3.48 -23.08 -2.05
C GLY A 36 2.89 -22.29 -3.21
N GLN A 37 2.85 -20.96 -3.12
CA GLN A 37 2.31 -20.12 -4.18
C GLN A 37 3.33 -19.92 -5.31
N LYS A 38 2.83 -19.85 -6.55
CA LYS A 38 3.59 -19.40 -7.72
C LYS A 38 3.68 -17.87 -7.65
N ILE A 39 4.87 -17.31 -7.79
CA ILE A 39 5.08 -15.85 -7.68
C ILE A 39 4.73 -15.13 -8.97
N LEU A 40 5.23 -15.63 -10.09
CA LEU A 40 5.01 -15.03 -11.40
C LEU A 40 3.49 -14.93 -11.69
N HIS A 41 3.02 -13.71 -11.97
CA HIS A 41 1.62 -13.36 -12.19
C HIS A 41 0.69 -13.64 -10.99
N SER A 42 1.24 -13.70 -9.79
CA SER A 42 0.41 -13.67 -8.59
C SER A 42 -0.10 -12.26 -8.33
N LYS A 43 -1.39 -12.15 -7.98
CA LYS A 43 -2.02 -10.87 -7.67
C LYS A 43 -1.68 -10.44 -6.24
N VAL A 44 -1.12 -9.26 -6.10
CA VAL A 44 -0.78 -8.65 -4.81
C VAL A 44 -1.54 -7.34 -4.66
N LEU A 45 -2.26 -7.17 -3.56
CA LEU A 45 -2.92 -5.92 -3.22
C LEU A 45 -2.07 -5.13 -2.24
N VAL A 46 -1.76 -3.88 -2.59
CA VAL A 46 -1.11 -2.92 -1.69
C VAL A 46 -2.17 -1.93 -1.20
N LEU A 47 -2.36 -1.89 0.11
CA LEU A 47 -3.31 -1.00 0.78
C LEU A 47 -2.60 0.23 1.32
N GLY A 48 -2.90 1.38 0.71
CA GLY A 48 -2.33 2.69 1.01
C GLY A 48 -1.06 2.99 0.22
N ILE A 49 -1.01 4.18 -0.38
CA ILE A 49 0.15 4.73 -1.09
C ILE A 49 0.56 6.09 -0.53
N THR A 50 -0.28 6.72 0.28
CA THR A 50 0.00 8.01 0.90
C THR A 50 1.16 7.93 1.90
N PHE A 51 1.74 9.08 2.22
CA PHE A 51 2.86 9.17 3.16
C PHE A 51 2.46 8.85 4.61
N LYS A 52 1.23 9.21 4.98
CA LYS A 52 0.67 8.99 6.33
C LYS A 52 -0.78 8.54 6.26
N GLU A 53 -1.24 7.91 7.35
CA GLU A 53 -2.63 7.55 7.56
C GLU A 53 -3.55 8.78 7.53
N ASN A 54 -4.71 8.61 6.90
CA ASN A 54 -5.79 9.59 6.82
C ASN A 54 -5.33 10.98 6.29
N CYS A 55 -4.42 10.96 5.32
CA CYS A 55 -3.86 12.17 4.73
C CYS A 55 -3.64 11.95 3.22
N PRO A 56 -4.03 12.89 2.34
CA PRO A 56 -3.89 12.73 0.89
C PRO A 56 -2.47 12.97 0.34
N ASP A 57 -1.48 13.26 1.21
CA ASP A 57 -0.11 13.55 0.79
C ASP A 57 0.61 12.30 0.29
N ILE A 58 0.93 12.27 -1.00
CA ILE A 58 1.65 11.17 -1.66
C ILE A 58 3.17 11.41 -1.77
N ARG A 59 3.65 12.60 -1.39
CA ARG A 59 5.06 12.96 -1.56
C ARG A 59 5.97 12.14 -0.65
N ASN A 60 7.11 11.70 -1.22
CA ASN A 60 8.15 10.94 -0.50
C ASN A 60 7.66 9.61 0.11
N THR A 61 6.55 9.05 -0.37
CA THR A 61 6.11 7.74 0.07
C THR A 61 7.10 6.66 -0.37
N LYS A 62 7.41 5.72 0.51
CA LYS A 62 8.25 4.55 0.20
C LYS A 62 7.43 3.35 -0.29
N VAL A 63 6.11 3.48 -0.33
CA VAL A 63 5.23 2.42 -0.81
C VAL A 63 5.41 2.18 -2.31
N VAL A 64 5.67 3.23 -3.08
CA VAL A 64 6.00 3.15 -4.51
C VAL A 64 7.19 2.21 -4.75
N ASP A 65 8.24 2.32 -3.93
CA ASP A 65 9.39 1.44 -4.02
C ASP A 65 9.01 -0.02 -3.68
N VAL A 66 8.07 -0.26 -2.74
CA VAL A 66 7.56 -1.61 -2.42
C VAL A 66 6.81 -2.21 -3.61
N VAL A 67 5.97 -1.42 -4.29
CA VAL A 67 5.24 -1.84 -5.50
C VAL A 67 6.23 -2.28 -6.57
N HIS A 68 7.19 -1.42 -6.90
CA HIS A 68 8.21 -1.74 -7.92
C HIS A 68 9.05 -2.97 -7.57
N GLU A 69 9.38 -3.18 -6.28
CA GLU A 69 10.09 -4.40 -5.88
C GLU A 69 9.25 -5.66 -6.05
N LEU A 70 7.95 -5.62 -5.74
CA LEU A 70 7.03 -6.74 -5.99
C LEU A 70 6.87 -7.04 -7.49
N GLU A 71 6.76 -6.01 -8.33
CA GLU A 71 6.71 -6.15 -9.79
C GLU A 71 8.00 -6.78 -10.34
N LYS A 72 9.18 -6.44 -9.80
CA LYS A 72 10.45 -7.09 -10.18
C LYS A 72 10.47 -8.60 -9.91
N PHE A 73 9.73 -9.07 -8.91
CA PHE A 73 9.52 -10.51 -8.68
C PHE A 73 8.51 -11.14 -9.65
N GLY A 74 7.87 -10.34 -10.50
CA GLY A 74 6.87 -10.77 -11.48
C GLY A 74 5.46 -10.90 -10.90
N CYS A 75 5.16 -10.22 -9.81
CA CYS A 75 3.80 -10.08 -9.30
C CYS A 75 3.01 -9.05 -10.10
N ASP A 76 1.71 -9.28 -10.25
CA ASP A 76 0.75 -8.29 -10.74
C ASP A 76 0.23 -7.52 -9.53
N VAL A 77 0.57 -6.21 -9.42
CA VAL A 77 0.29 -5.42 -8.22
C VAL A 77 -0.86 -4.46 -8.45
N ASP A 78 -1.90 -4.59 -7.65
CA ASP A 78 -3.00 -3.64 -7.56
C ASP A 78 -2.80 -2.74 -6.34
N ILE A 79 -3.11 -1.44 -6.47
CA ILE A 79 -2.95 -0.46 -5.40
C ILE A 79 -4.32 0.15 -5.09
N TYR A 80 -4.69 0.19 -3.82
CA TYR A 80 -5.90 0.84 -3.36
C TYR A 80 -5.61 1.82 -2.24
N ASP A 81 -6.00 3.08 -2.44
CA ASP A 81 -5.91 4.13 -1.42
C ASP A 81 -7.10 5.09 -1.56
N PRO A 82 -7.99 5.19 -0.54
CA PRO A 82 -9.16 6.07 -0.60
C PRO A 82 -8.83 7.55 -0.40
N TRP A 83 -7.60 7.88 0.03
CA TRP A 83 -7.15 9.25 0.29
C TRP A 83 -6.32 9.85 -0.84
N ALA A 84 -5.66 9.01 -1.65
CA ALA A 84 -4.80 9.46 -2.72
C ALA A 84 -5.60 9.89 -3.95
N ASP A 85 -5.19 10.98 -4.58
CA ASP A 85 -5.71 11.41 -5.88
C ASP A 85 -5.11 10.52 -7.00
N PRO A 86 -5.93 9.73 -7.73
CA PRO A 86 -5.43 8.85 -8.79
C PRO A 86 -4.69 9.60 -9.90
N VAL A 87 -5.11 10.83 -10.23
CA VAL A 87 -4.49 11.66 -11.27
C VAL A 87 -3.10 12.11 -10.82
N GLU A 88 -2.97 12.51 -9.56
CA GLU A 88 -1.69 12.93 -8.98
C GLU A 88 -0.72 11.76 -8.87
N VAL A 89 -1.20 10.58 -8.42
CA VAL A 89 -0.40 9.35 -8.35
C VAL A 89 0.08 8.91 -9.73
N LYS A 90 -0.80 8.94 -10.74
CA LYS A 90 -0.43 8.62 -12.12
C LYS A 90 0.62 9.57 -12.68
N LYS A 91 0.46 10.87 -12.42
CA LYS A 91 1.39 11.91 -12.88
C LYS A 91 2.77 11.81 -12.23
N GLU A 92 2.82 11.53 -10.92
CA GLU A 92 4.08 11.57 -10.15
C GLU A 92 4.85 10.25 -10.23
N TYR A 93 4.13 9.12 -10.24
CA TYR A 93 4.73 7.78 -10.10
C TYR A 93 4.46 6.84 -11.26
N ASP A 94 3.62 7.23 -12.23
CA ASP A 94 3.14 6.40 -13.34
C ASP A 94 2.42 5.10 -12.88
N LEU A 95 1.83 5.13 -11.70
CA LEU A 95 1.07 4.03 -11.12
C LEU A 95 -0.44 4.29 -11.25
N ASP A 96 -1.21 3.23 -11.43
CA ASP A 96 -2.67 3.27 -11.48
C ASP A 96 -3.25 2.79 -10.15
N LEU A 97 -4.24 3.52 -9.63
CA LEU A 97 -5.00 3.10 -8.44
C LEU A 97 -6.29 2.39 -8.85
N LEU A 98 -6.69 1.42 -8.05
CA LEU A 98 -8.04 0.87 -8.14
C LEU A 98 -9.08 1.98 -7.85
N PRO A 99 -10.20 2.00 -8.59
CA PRO A 99 -11.23 3.02 -8.41
C PRO A 99 -11.85 2.93 -7.00
N VAL A 100 -12.11 4.09 -6.41
CA VAL A 100 -12.89 4.21 -5.18
C VAL A 100 -14.35 4.40 -5.59
N THR A 101 -15.25 3.45 -5.23
CA THR A 101 -16.69 3.63 -5.50
C THR A 101 -17.23 4.79 -4.68
N GLY A 102 -17.82 5.77 -5.37
CA GLY A 102 -18.33 7.01 -4.76
C GLY A 102 -17.51 8.26 -5.05
N HIS A 103 -16.34 8.13 -5.64
CA HIS A 103 -15.58 9.27 -6.18
C HIS A 103 -15.98 9.50 -7.64
N GLU A 104 -17.22 9.94 -7.88
CA GLU A 104 -17.52 10.68 -9.11
C GLU A 104 -16.68 11.95 -9.06
N SER A 105 -15.73 12.02 -9.97
CA SER A 105 -14.86 13.18 -10.32
C SER A 105 -15.24 14.50 -9.62
N LEU A 106 -14.80 14.71 -8.37
CA LEU A 106 -14.79 16.04 -7.75
C LEU A 106 -13.55 16.83 -8.21
N VAL A 107 -13.35 16.87 -9.53
CA VAL A 107 -12.52 17.90 -10.16
C VAL A 107 -13.42 19.03 -10.56
N THR A 108 -14.12 19.62 -9.61
CA THR A 108 -14.65 21.00 -9.75
C THR A 108 -15.01 21.55 -8.36
N GLU A 109 -14.32 22.63 -8.00
CA GLU A 109 -14.63 23.54 -6.90
C GLU A 109 -14.37 23.04 -5.46
N ARG A 110 -13.12 23.20 -5.01
CA ARG A 110 -12.82 23.38 -3.59
C ARG A 110 -13.51 24.64 -3.07
N SER A 111 -14.75 24.51 -2.64
CA SER A 111 -15.37 25.50 -1.75
C SER A 111 -14.82 25.32 -0.34
N ARG A 112 -14.25 26.40 0.18
CA ARG A 112 -13.73 26.51 1.55
C ARG A 112 -14.83 26.26 2.56
N GLY A 113 -14.58 25.36 3.50
CA GLY A 113 -15.19 25.38 4.84
C GLY A 113 -16.10 24.20 5.15
N THR A 114 -15.56 23.19 5.77
CA THR A 114 -16.01 22.52 7.01
C THR A 114 -15.09 21.32 7.27
N ASN A 115 -14.60 21.21 8.52
CA ASN A 115 -13.60 20.23 8.93
C ASN A 115 -14.23 18.85 9.23
N ASP A 116 -14.62 18.12 8.21
CA ASP A 116 -14.94 16.69 8.31
C ASP A 116 -14.67 16.02 6.94
N ASP A 117 -13.38 15.85 6.67
CA ASP A 117 -12.84 15.32 5.41
C ASP A 117 -12.57 13.81 5.52
N SER A 118 -13.40 13.04 6.15
CA SER A 118 -13.32 11.59 6.05
C SER A 118 -14.04 11.13 4.79
N PRO A 119 -13.34 10.62 3.75
CA PRO A 119 -14.02 10.01 2.62
C PRO A 119 -14.76 8.77 3.13
N VAL A 120 -16.09 8.83 3.19
CA VAL A 120 -16.95 7.67 3.44
C VAL A 120 -17.08 6.92 2.11
N ALA A 121 -15.98 6.32 1.66
CA ALA A 121 -15.98 5.50 0.46
C ALA A 121 -16.07 4.03 0.88
N GLU A 122 -17.12 3.36 0.44
CA GLU A 122 -17.17 1.90 0.48
C GLU A 122 -16.05 1.32 -0.40
N PRO A 123 -15.45 0.18 -0.04
CA PRO A 123 -14.42 -0.46 -0.86
C PRO A 123 -14.92 -0.65 -2.29
N ALA A 124 -14.10 -0.31 -3.27
CA ALA A 124 -14.46 -0.47 -4.67
C ALA A 124 -14.94 -1.90 -4.96
N GLU A 125 -15.97 -2.06 -5.78
CA GLU A 125 -16.42 -3.38 -6.24
C GLU A 125 -15.28 -4.20 -6.86
N ALA A 126 -14.31 -3.54 -7.51
CA ALA A 126 -13.09 -4.14 -8.03
C ALA A 126 -12.24 -4.80 -6.93
N LEU A 127 -12.25 -4.25 -5.71
CA LEU A 127 -11.53 -4.83 -4.57
C LEU A 127 -12.21 -6.12 -4.10
N VAL A 128 -13.54 -6.16 -4.10
CA VAL A 128 -14.34 -7.30 -3.60
C VAL A 128 -14.39 -8.45 -4.61
N THR A 129 -14.29 -8.16 -5.90
CA THR A 129 -14.34 -9.17 -6.97
C THR A 129 -12.98 -9.81 -7.27
N SER A 130 -11.89 -9.17 -6.87
CA SER A 130 -10.53 -9.69 -7.09
C SER A 130 -10.06 -10.49 -5.88
N HIS A 131 -9.55 -11.70 -6.14
CA HIS A 131 -9.00 -12.57 -5.10
C HIS A 131 -7.47 -12.48 -5.15
N TYR A 132 -6.86 -12.00 -4.07
CA TYR A 132 -5.42 -11.75 -4.00
C TYR A 132 -4.65 -12.92 -3.37
N ASN A 133 -3.46 -13.15 -3.91
CA ASN A 133 -2.49 -14.11 -3.37
C ASN A 133 -1.77 -13.53 -2.15
N ALA A 134 -1.57 -12.21 -2.15
CA ALA A 134 -1.04 -11.50 -0.99
C ALA A 134 -1.70 -10.12 -0.83
N ILE A 135 -1.77 -9.64 0.41
CA ILE A 135 -2.18 -8.29 0.76
C ILE A 135 -1.09 -7.67 1.62
N VAL A 136 -0.65 -6.47 1.25
CA VAL A 136 0.34 -5.69 2.00
C VAL A 136 -0.34 -4.44 2.54
N LEU A 137 -0.54 -4.35 3.85
CA LEU A 137 -1.01 -3.13 4.49
C LEU A 137 0.17 -2.19 4.69
N ALA A 138 0.31 -1.21 3.79
CA ALA A 138 1.43 -0.28 3.76
C ALA A 138 1.16 1.01 4.54
N VAL A 139 -0.08 1.51 4.50
CA VAL A 139 -0.56 2.67 5.28
C VAL A 139 -1.78 2.27 6.08
N SER A 140 -1.90 2.74 7.32
CA SER A 140 -2.95 2.30 8.25
C SER A 140 -4.16 3.23 8.27
N HIS A 141 -4.75 3.52 7.10
CA HIS A 141 -6.01 4.26 7.05
C HIS A 141 -7.10 3.57 7.87
N ASP A 142 -7.97 4.35 8.50
CA ASP A 142 -9.01 3.80 9.37
C ASP A 142 -9.96 2.86 8.63
N GLN A 143 -10.25 3.15 7.36
CA GLN A 143 -11.07 2.32 6.48
C GLN A 143 -10.50 0.90 6.32
N PHE A 144 -9.19 0.72 6.37
CA PHE A 144 -8.56 -0.60 6.21
C PHE A 144 -8.72 -1.51 7.41
N LYS A 145 -8.97 -0.95 8.60
CA LYS A 145 -9.17 -1.72 9.84
C LYS A 145 -10.48 -2.52 9.83
N SER A 146 -11.46 -2.08 9.06
CA SER A 146 -12.79 -2.69 8.94
C SER A 146 -12.97 -3.59 7.71
N LEU A 147 -11.94 -3.74 6.86
CA LEU A 147 -12.00 -4.60 5.68
C LEU A 147 -12.15 -6.08 6.03
N ASP A 148 -12.95 -6.79 5.24
CA ASP A 148 -13.08 -8.25 5.32
C ASP A 148 -11.94 -8.93 4.53
N TYR A 149 -10.76 -9.00 5.14
CA TYR A 149 -9.55 -9.57 4.52
C TYR A 149 -9.76 -10.99 3.97
N PRO A 150 -10.46 -11.90 4.66
CA PRO A 150 -10.79 -13.21 4.12
C PRO A 150 -11.50 -13.18 2.77
N LYS A 151 -12.40 -12.23 2.55
CA LYS A 151 -13.08 -12.08 1.25
C LYS A 151 -12.18 -11.56 0.14
N LEU A 152 -11.17 -10.78 0.47
CA LEU A 152 -10.21 -10.23 -0.49
C LEU A 152 -9.13 -11.24 -0.91
N THR A 153 -9.02 -12.35 -0.20
CA THR A 153 -7.94 -13.32 -0.38
C THR A 153 -8.35 -14.53 -1.22
N ASN A 154 -7.40 -15.12 -1.92
CA ASN A 154 -7.57 -16.37 -2.65
C ASN A 154 -7.44 -17.58 -1.70
N GLY A 155 -8.41 -17.72 -0.82
CA GLY A 155 -8.46 -18.82 0.15
C GLY A 155 -7.42 -18.74 1.28
N SER A 156 -7.27 -19.83 2.03
CA SER A 156 -6.41 -19.91 3.23
C SER A 156 -4.92 -19.77 2.97
N ASN A 157 -4.48 -19.89 1.70
CA ASN A 157 -3.06 -19.79 1.33
C ASN A 157 -2.59 -18.34 1.12
N ALA A 158 -3.49 -17.37 1.07
CA ALA A 158 -3.09 -15.99 0.88
C ALA A 158 -2.20 -15.48 2.02
N VAL A 159 -1.32 -14.54 1.71
CA VAL A 159 -0.41 -13.88 2.67
C VAL A 159 -0.98 -12.52 3.02
N ILE A 160 -1.12 -12.21 4.31
CA ILE A 160 -1.43 -10.87 4.79
C ILE A 160 -0.22 -10.36 5.57
N PHE A 161 0.40 -9.31 5.04
CA PHE A 161 1.58 -8.68 5.63
C PHE A 161 1.22 -7.26 6.12
N ASP A 162 1.34 -7.05 7.42
CA ASP A 162 1.00 -5.78 8.06
C ASP A 162 2.27 -5.02 8.43
N ILE A 163 2.61 -3.98 7.64
CA ILE A 163 3.79 -3.13 7.90
C ILE A 163 3.59 -2.27 9.15
N LYS A 164 2.35 -1.89 9.46
CA LYS A 164 2.03 -0.95 10.53
C LYS A 164 1.72 -1.62 11.87
N GLY A 165 1.46 -2.93 11.87
CA GLY A 165 1.16 -3.68 13.07
C GLY A 165 -0.20 -3.39 13.71
N VAL A 166 -1.18 -2.93 12.91
CA VAL A 166 -2.51 -2.51 13.39
C VAL A 166 -3.57 -3.58 13.28
N LEU A 167 -3.36 -4.59 12.44
CA LEU A 167 -4.33 -5.66 12.24
C LEU A 167 -4.27 -6.71 13.36
N PRO A 168 -5.40 -7.37 13.65
CA PRO A 168 -5.45 -8.47 14.62
C PRO A 168 -4.51 -9.62 14.24
N ALA A 169 -3.83 -10.21 15.22
CA ALA A 169 -2.84 -11.25 14.98
C ALA A 169 -3.39 -12.53 14.34
N ASN A 170 -4.70 -12.79 14.47
CA ASN A 170 -5.36 -13.97 13.91
C ASN A 170 -5.58 -13.90 12.38
N ILE A 171 -5.48 -12.71 11.77
CA ILE A 171 -5.69 -12.54 10.32
C ILE A 171 -4.39 -12.31 9.55
N ILE A 172 -3.30 -12.01 10.23
CA ILE A 172 -2.01 -11.71 9.60
C ILE A 172 -1.07 -12.91 9.59
N ASN A 173 -0.20 -12.97 8.58
CA ASN A 173 0.86 -13.96 8.49
C ASN A 173 2.19 -13.44 9.03
N CYS A 174 2.40 -12.14 8.94
CA CYS A 174 3.59 -11.47 9.44
C CYS A 174 3.32 -9.96 9.62
N ARG A 175 4.08 -9.35 10.50
CA ARG A 175 4.21 -7.89 10.63
C ARG A 175 5.68 -7.49 10.66
N LEU A 176 5.92 -6.21 10.45
CA LEU A 176 7.27 -5.65 10.51
C LEU A 176 7.72 -5.50 11.97
#